data_322705c45e88228ea46eee134cf1af5f
#
_entry.id   322705c45e88228ea46eee134cf1af5f
#
_cell.length_a   1.000
_cell.length_b   1.000
_cell.length_c   1.000
_cell.angle_alpha   90.00
_cell.angle_beta   90.00
_cell.angle_gamma   90.00
#
_symmetry.space_group_name_H-M   'P 1'
#
loop_
_entity.id
_entity.type
_entity.pdbx_description
1 polymer ?
#
loop_
_entity_poly.entity_id
_entity_poly.type
_entity_poly.pdbx_seq_one_letter_code
_entity_poly.pdbx_strand_id
1 'polypeptide(L)'
;MIQSSIIHHQTSIIKSESKRLGFLSCGISKAGFLEEEAPRLENWLNNQMNGQMSYMENHFDKRLNPTLLVDDAKSVISLLLNYYPSELQKENSYKISKYAYGQDYHHVIKEKLKELLHFIQTEIGEVSGRAFVDSAPVLDKAWAAKSGLGW
;
A
#
# COMPACT_ATOMS: atom_id res chain seq x y z
N MET A 1 24.32 -17.78 -1.75
CA MET A 1 23.83 -18.10 -0.38
C MET A 1 23.79 -16.89 0.54
N ILE A 2 24.85 -16.08 0.68
CA ILE A 2 24.89 -14.89 1.58
C ILE A 2 23.82 -13.86 1.24
N GLN A 3 23.63 -13.52 -0.01
CA GLN A 3 22.67 -12.50 -0.45
C GLN A 3 21.20 -12.89 -0.14
N SER A 4 20.85 -14.17 -0.25
CA SER A 4 19.52 -14.68 0.13
C SER A 4 19.28 -14.53 1.64
N SER A 5 20.26 -14.82 2.46
CA SER A 5 20.20 -14.68 3.93
C SER A 5 19.99 -13.23 4.36
N ILE A 6 20.68 -12.28 3.72
CA ILE A 6 20.53 -10.85 4.00
C ILE A 6 19.11 -10.37 3.65
N ILE A 7 18.59 -10.74 2.49
CA ILE A 7 17.22 -10.38 2.06
C ILE A 7 16.18 -10.94 3.03
N HIS A 8 16.32 -12.18 3.47
CA HIS A 8 15.42 -12.77 4.46
C HIS A 8 15.45 -12.05 5.79
N HIS A 9 16.64 -11.66 6.25
CA HIS A 9 16.80 -10.89 7.49
C HIS A 9 16.13 -9.51 7.37
N GLN A 10 16.41 -8.75 6.33
CA GLN A 10 15.78 -7.44 6.09
C GLN A 10 14.26 -7.53 6.01
N THR A 11 13.74 -8.52 5.29
CA THR A 11 12.28 -8.78 5.22
C THR A 11 11.69 -9.04 6.61
N SER A 12 12.38 -9.82 7.44
CA SER A 12 11.90 -10.15 8.79
C SER A 12 11.83 -8.93 9.70
N ILE A 13 12.85 -8.09 9.70
CA ILE A 13 12.86 -6.87 10.56
C ILE A 13 11.80 -5.87 10.11
N ILE A 14 11.59 -5.67 8.81
CA ILE A 14 10.52 -4.80 8.28
C ILE A 14 9.14 -5.31 8.72
N LYS A 15 8.88 -6.61 8.61
CA LYS A 15 7.62 -7.21 9.04
C LYS A 15 7.40 -7.07 10.55
N SER A 16 8.45 -7.26 11.35
CA SER A 16 8.37 -7.09 12.81
C SER A 16 8.05 -5.65 13.19
N GLU A 17 8.73 -4.70 12.57
CA GLU A 17 8.48 -3.28 12.80
C GLU A 17 7.08 -2.85 12.36
N SER A 18 6.62 -3.31 11.20
CA SER A 18 5.25 -3.07 10.74
C SER A 18 4.22 -3.53 11.77
N LYS A 19 4.43 -4.71 12.36
CA LYS A 19 3.57 -5.22 13.44
C LYS A 19 3.64 -4.34 14.70
N ARG A 20 4.84 -3.89 15.11
CA ARG A 20 5.02 -2.97 16.23
C ARG A 20 4.24 -1.67 16.02
N LEU A 21 4.23 -1.15 14.80
CA LEU A 21 3.49 0.04 14.41
C LEU A 21 1.96 -0.19 14.33
N GLY A 22 1.49 -1.41 14.56
CA GLY A 22 0.07 -1.76 14.62
C GLY A 22 -0.54 -2.12 13.27
N PHE A 23 0.25 -2.39 12.23
CA PHE A 23 -0.26 -2.99 11.01
C PHE A 23 -0.63 -4.45 11.23
N LEU A 24 -1.75 -4.86 10.66
CA LEU A 24 -2.26 -6.23 10.76
C LEU A 24 -1.38 -7.22 9.98
N SER A 25 -0.92 -6.79 8.80
CA SER A 25 -0.08 -7.62 7.93
C SER A 25 0.83 -6.75 7.07
N CYS A 26 1.93 -7.34 6.62
CA CYS A 26 2.93 -6.73 5.76
C CYS A 26 3.37 -7.72 4.68
N GLY A 27 3.17 -7.37 3.41
CA GLY A 27 3.62 -8.09 2.25
C GLY A 27 4.69 -7.31 1.50
N ILE A 28 5.69 -7.98 0.97
CA ILE A 28 6.76 -7.38 0.19
C ILE A 28 6.85 -8.09 -1.15
N SER A 29 6.77 -7.32 -2.23
CA SER A 29 6.90 -7.82 -3.59
C SER A 29 7.96 -7.06 -4.37
N LYS A 30 8.53 -7.68 -5.39
CA LYS A 30 9.45 -7.02 -6.32
C LYS A 30 8.71 -5.93 -7.10
N ALA A 31 9.26 -4.73 -7.14
CA ALA A 31 8.76 -3.65 -7.99
C ALA A 31 8.96 -3.99 -9.48
N GLY A 32 8.09 -3.44 -10.32
CA GLY A 32 8.11 -3.64 -11.76
C GLY A 32 6.73 -3.41 -12.35
N PHE A 33 6.58 -3.66 -13.63
CA PHE A 33 5.31 -3.51 -14.32
C PHE A 33 4.32 -4.61 -13.91
N LEU A 34 3.04 -4.24 -13.80
CA LEU A 34 1.94 -5.15 -13.46
C LEU A 34 1.30 -5.71 -14.75
N GLU A 35 1.96 -6.69 -15.36
CA GLU A 35 1.58 -7.27 -16.66
C GLU A 35 0.14 -7.78 -16.69
N GLU A 36 -0.29 -8.45 -15.63
CA GLU A 36 -1.64 -9.03 -15.56
C GLU A 36 -2.72 -7.98 -15.31
N GLU A 37 -2.38 -6.86 -14.68
CA GLU A 37 -3.34 -5.80 -14.37
C GLU A 37 -3.51 -4.81 -15.53
N ALA A 38 -2.52 -4.66 -16.41
CA ALA A 38 -2.57 -3.74 -17.53
C ALA A 38 -3.81 -3.97 -18.43
N PRO A 39 -4.07 -5.17 -18.96
CA PRO A 39 -5.24 -5.41 -19.78
C PRO A 39 -6.56 -5.30 -19.01
N ARG A 40 -6.56 -5.56 -17.71
CA ARG A 40 -7.75 -5.40 -16.85
C ARG A 40 -8.13 -3.93 -16.68
N LEU A 41 -7.13 -3.09 -16.36
CA LEU A 41 -7.32 -1.65 -16.21
C LEU A 41 -7.74 -1.00 -17.53
N GLU A 42 -7.08 -1.35 -18.64
CA GLU A 42 -7.41 -0.85 -19.97
C GLU A 42 -8.85 -1.20 -20.37
N ASN A 43 -9.23 -2.47 -20.22
CA ASN A 43 -10.60 -2.92 -20.51
C ASN A 43 -11.64 -2.22 -19.62
N TRP A 44 -11.34 -2.02 -18.35
CA TRP A 44 -12.21 -1.33 -17.40
C TRP A 44 -12.43 0.13 -17.81
N LEU A 45 -11.37 0.83 -18.23
CA LEU A 45 -11.45 2.21 -18.73
C LEU A 45 -12.17 2.30 -20.08
N ASN A 46 -11.86 1.41 -21.02
CA ASN A 46 -12.47 1.39 -22.36
C ASN A 46 -14.00 1.13 -22.29
N ASN A 47 -14.45 0.40 -21.27
CA ASN A 47 -15.87 0.19 -21.01
C ASN A 47 -16.48 1.27 -20.11
N GLN A 48 -15.79 2.38 -19.84
CA GLN A 48 -16.26 3.50 -19.03
C GLN A 48 -16.74 3.10 -17.61
N MET A 49 -16.18 2.00 -17.07
CA MET A 49 -16.56 1.50 -15.75
C MET A 49 -16.05 2.39 -14.60
N ASN A 50 -15.17 3.35 -14.91
CA ASN A 50 -14.73 4.42 -14.00
C ASN A 50 -15.85 5.47 -13.73
N GLY A 51 -16.90 5.50 -14.54
CA GLY A 51 -18.00 6.47 -14.36
C GLY A 51 -17.48 7.92 -14.33
N GLN A 52 -17.75 8.64 -13.24
CA GLN A 52 -17.28 10.02 -13.06
C GLN A 52 -15.87 10.12 -12.50
N MET A 53 -15.18 9.01 -12.24
CA MET A 53 -13.80 9.00 -11.74
C MET A 53 -12.78 9.18 -12.86
N SER A 54 -12.85 10.34 -13.56
CA SER A 54 -11.97 10.65 -14.69
C SER A 54 -10.48 10.64 -14.33
N TYR A 55 -10.14 10.87 -13.06
CA TYR A 55 -8.76 10.78 -12.57
C TYR A 55 -8.15 9.37 -12.73
N MET A 56 -8.97 8.34 -12.91
CA MET A 56 -8.50 6.98 -13.14
C MET A 56 -7.83 6.79 -14.51
N GLU A 57 -8.21 7.62 -15.49
CA GLU A 57 -7.61 7.65 -16.83
C GLU A 57 -6.20 8.27 -16.80
N ASN A 58 -5.96 9.15 -15.81
CA ASN A 58 -4.69 9.83 -15.68
C ASN A 58 -3.60 8.89 -15.14
N HIS A 59 -2.39 9.05 -15.67
CA HIS A 59 -1.20 8.34 -15.20
C HIS A 59 -1.29 6.81 -15.30
N PHE A 60 -1.91 6.30 -16.37
CA PHE A 60 -2.08 4.86 -16.61
C PHE A 60 -0.78 4.07 -16.38
N ASP A 61 0.32 4.50 -16.99
CA ASP A 61 1.62 3.83 -16.87
C ASP A 61 2.14 3.83 -15.42
N LYS A 62 1.96 4.95 -14.69
CA LYS A 62 2.41 5.07 -13.30
C LYS A 62 1.61 4.16 -12.37
N ARG A 63 0.33 3.91 -12.68
CA ARG A 63 -0.53 2.99 -11.91
C ARG A 63 -0.02 1.57 -11.98
N LEU A 64 0.55 1.21 -13.12
CA LEU A 64 1.04 -0.14 -13.40
C LEU A 64 2.51 -0.33 -13.04
N ASN A 65 3.29 0.76 -12.99
CA ASN A 65 4.72 0.66 -12.73
C ASN A 65 5.21 1.67 -11.68
N PRO A 66 5.46 1.22 -10.45
CA PRO A 66 5.91 2.07 -9.35
C PRO A 66 7.30 2.67 -9.57
N THR A 67 8.12 2.12 -10.47
CA THR A 67 9.44 2.69 -10.79
C THR A 67 9.33 4.04 -11.49
N LEU A 68 8.16 4.37 -12.05
CA LEU A 68 7.85 5.71 -12.60
C LEU A 68 7.41 6.72 -11.53
N LEU A 69 7.24 6.29 -10.28
CA LEU A 69 6.90 7.13 -9.13
C LEU A 69 8.08 7.30 -8.17
N VAL A 70 8.92 6.31 -8.11
CA VAL A 70 10.13 6.28 -7.29
C VAL A 70 11.23 5.67 -8.13
N ASP A 71 12.19 6.49 -8.51
CA ASP A 71 13.30 6.06 -9.35
C ASP A 71 14.05 4.88 -8.71
N ASP A 72 14.34 3.88 -9.54
CA ASP A 72 15.09 2.70 -9.14
C ASP A 72 14.46 1.86 -8.00
N ALA A 73 13.14 2.00 -7.79
CA ALA A 73 12.42 1.20 -6.81
C ALA A 73 12.63 -0.30 -7.05
N LYS A 74 13.08 -1.02 -6.03
CA LYS A 74 13.31 -2.48 -6.09
C LYS A 74 12.16 -3.28 -5.51
N SER A 75 11.43 -2.70 -4.55
CA SER A 75 10.38 -3.39 -3.80
C SER A 75 9.17 -2.51 -3.57
N VAL A 76 8.01 -3.13 -3.48
CA VAL A 76 6.78 -2.54 -2.97
C VAL A 76 6.42 -3.23 -1.67
N ILE A 77 6.22 -2.45 -0.61
CA ILE A 77 5.78 -2.91 0.71
C ILE A 77 4.31 -2.56 0.83
N SER A 78 3.46 -3.57 0.87
CA SER A 78 2.02 -3.43 1.08
C SER A 78 1.68 -3.72 2.54
N LEU A 79 0.83 -2.88 3.13
CA LEU A 79 0.49 -2.94 4.54
C LEU A 79 -1.02 -2.94 4.73
N LEU A 80 -1.51 -3.75 5.66
CA LEU A 80 -2.92 -3.78 6.03
C LEU A 80 -3.10 -3.15 7.41
N LEU A 81 -4.00 -2.18 7.51
CA LEU A 81 -4.41 -1.61 8.79
C LEU A 81 -5.89 -1.95 9.05
N ASN A 82 -6.18 -2.47 10.23
CA ASN A 82 -7.55 -2.70 10.64
C ASN A 82 -8.18 -1.38 11.14
N TYR A 83 -9.31 -1.01 10.57
CA TYR A 83 -10.10 0.17 10.97
C TYR A 83 -11.37 -0.19 11.76
N TYR A 84 -11.55 -1.45 12.14
CA TYR A 84 -12.73 -1.85 12.87
C TYR A 84 -12.69 -1.24 14.29
N PRO A 85 -13.68 -0.42 14.66
CA PRO A 85 -13.68 0.26 15.95
C PRO A 85 -14.01 -0.71 17.09
N SER A 86 -13.45 -0.46 18.27
CA SER A 86 -13.78 -1.19 19.49
C SER A 86 -15.22 -0.94 19.97
N GLU A 87 -15.72 0.26 19.69
CA GLU A 87 -17.09 0.66 20.03
C GLU A 87 -17.91 0.90 18.77
N LEU A 88 -19.11 0.35 18.73
CA LEU A 88 -20.02 0.52 17.60
C LEU A 88 -21.04 1.62 17.90
N GLN A 89 -21.54 2.24 16.83
CA GLN A 89 -22.66 3.19 16.92
C GLN A 89 -23.89 2.52 17.53
N LYS A 90 -24.65 3.31 18.28
CA LYS A 90 -25.93 2.86 18.84
C LYS A 90 -26.87 2.39 17.71
N GLU A 91 -27.67 1.38 18.00
CA GLU A 91 -28.52 0.72 17.01
C GLU A 91 -29.48 1.69 16.31
N ASN A 92 -30.03 2.63 17.04
CA ASN A 92 -31.02 3.62 16.58
C ASN A 92 -30.40 4.96 16.15
N SER A 93 -29.09 5.03 15.84
CA SER A 93 -28.43 6.23 15.32
C SER A 93 -28.17 6.14 13.82
N TYR A 94 -28.01 7.28 13.16
CA TYR A 94 -27.54 7.33 11.78
C TYR A 94 -26.21 6.58 11.64
N LYS A 95 -26.09 5.78 10.59
CA LYS A 95 -24.89 4.93 10.39
C LYS A 95 -23.84 5.68 9.57
N ILE A 96 -22.66 5.81 10.14
CA ILE A 96 -21.47 6.31 9.47
C ILE A 96 -20.56 5.12 9.14
N SER A 97 -19.86 5.17 8.03
CA SER A 97 -18.91 4.11 7.67
C SER A 97 -17.81 3.96 8.73
N LYS A 98 -17.49 2.74 9.09
CA LYS A 98 -16.54 2.45 10.19
C LYS A 98 -15.15 3.05 9.99
N TYR A 99 -14.69 3.14 8.74
CA TYR A 99 -13.39 3.76 8.42
C TYR A 99 -13.34 5.26 8.74
N ALA A 100 -14.52 5.91 8.86
CA ALA A 100 -14.63 7.33 9.14
C ALA A 100 -14.74 7.65 10.65
N TYR A 101 -14.56 6.64 11.52
CA TYR A 101 -14.57 6.87 12.96
C TYR A 101 -13.23 7.43 13.43
N GLY A 102 -13.29 8.42 14.33
CA GLY A 102 -12.11 9.00 14.94
C GLY A 102 -11.33 9.95 14.03
N GLN A 103 -10.03 9.82 14.02
CA GLN A 103 -9.15 10.65 13.19
C GLN A 103 -9.16 10.22 11.73
N ASP A 104 -8.86 11.16 10.83
CA ASP A 104 -8.68 10.86 9.42
C ASP A 104 -7.58 9.80 9.23
N TYR A 105 -7.95 8.65 8.70
CA TYR A 105 -7.05 7.52 8.50
C TYR A 105 -5.87 7.85 7.58
N HIS A 106 -6.01 8.82 6.66
CA HIS A 106 -4.91 9.26 5.82
C HIS A 106 -3.76 9.83 6.66
N HIS A 107 -4.07 10.61 7.70
CA HIS A 107 -3.04 11.12 8.61
C HIS A 107 -2.44 10.01 9.46
N VAL A 108 -3.29 9.19 10.06
CA VAL A 108 -2.85 8.08 10.92
C VAL A 108 -1.92 7.12 10.19
N ILE A 109 -2.30 6.71 8.97
CA ILE A 109 -1.49 5.78 8.18
C ILE A 109 -0.21 6.46 7.69
N LYS A 110 -0.27 7.71 7.21
CA LYS A 110 0.91 8.44 6.74
C LYS A 110 1.99 8.57 7.83
N GLU A 111 1.60 8.87 9.06
CA GLU A 111 2.57 8.96 10.16
C GLU A 111 3.23 7.61 10.43
N LYS A 112 2.46 6.53 10.51
CA LYS A 112 3.00 5.17 10.66
C LYS A 112 3.92 4.76 9.50
N LEU A 113 3.58 5.12 8.27
CA LEU A 113 4.40 4.84 7.09
C LEU A 113 5.71 5.63 7.08
N LYS A 114 5.69 6.88 7.55
CA LYS A 114 6.91 7.68 7.72
C LYS A 114 7.83 7.07 8.78
N GLU A 115 7.26 6.63 9.90
CA GLU A 115 8.01 5.97 10.97
C GLU A 115 8.63 4.67 10.46
N LEU A 116 7.88 3.86 9.72
CA LEU A 116 8.41 2.65 9.10
C LEU A 116 9.53 2.95 8.08
N LEU A 117 9.35 3.95 7.24
CA LEU A 117 10.38 4.35 6.27
C LEU A 117 11.64 4.83 6.96
N HIS A 118 11.52 5.63 8.01
CA HIS A 118 12.65 6.08 8.81
C HIS A 118 13.37 4.91 9.47
N PHE A 119 12.64 3.96 10.04
CA PHE A 119 13.21 2.73 10.59
C PHE A 119 14.01 1.95 9.52
N ILE A 120 13.44 1.76 8.33
CA ILE A 120 14.12 1.08 7.22
C ILE A 120 15.42 1.79 6.86
N GLN A 121 15.41 3.11 6.80
CA GLN A 121 16.60 3.92 6.50
C GLN A 121 17.67 3.79 7.58
N THR A 122 17.28 3.67 8.83
CA THR A 122 18.21 3.54 9.96
C THR A 122 18.83 2.13 10.04
N GLU A 123 18.01 1.10 9.87
CA GLU A 123 18.43 -0.29 10.12
C GLU A 123 19.01 -1.00 8.89
N ILE A 124 18.60 -0.56 7.69
CA ILE A 124 19.01 -1.22 6.44
C ILE A 124 20.05 -0.40 5.68
N GLY A 125 19.99 0.93 5.81
CA GLY A 125 20.93 1.85 5.18
C GLY A 125 20.24 2.87 4.27
N GLU A 126 21.01 3.58 3.45
CA GLU A 126 20.50 4.63 2.56
C GLU A 126 19.51 4.05 1.54
N VAL A 127 18.23 4.14 1.87
CA VAL A 127 17.11 3.69 1.02
C VAL A 127 16.25 4.88 0.64
N SER A 128 16.04 5.09 -0.66
CA SER A 128 15.03 6.00 -1.14
C SER A 128 13.67 5.29 -1.14
N GLY A 129 12.63 5.97 -0.66
CA GLY A 129 11.29 5.41 -0.62
C GLY A 129 10.22 6.50 -0.54
N ARG A 130 9.00 6.14 -0.92
CA ARG A 130 7.83 7.01 -0.86
C ARG A 130 6.62 6.26 -0.33
N ALA A 131 5.92 6.88 0.60
CA ALA A 131 4.70 6.33 1.20
C ALA A 131 3.46 6.87 0.48
N PHE A 132 2.50 5.98 0.23
CA PHE A 132 1.23 6.29 -0.42
C PHE A 132 0.07 5.80 0.44
N VAL A 133 -1.02 6.56 0.44
CA VAL A 133 -2.30 6.19 1.04
C VAL A 133 -3.40 6.73 0.13
N ASP A 134 -4.04 5.89 -0.64
CA ASP A 134 -5.17 6.16 -1.56
C ASP A 134 -5.01 7.29 -2.59
N SER A 135 -4.12 8.24 -2.36
CA SER A 135 -4.04 9.51 -3.11
C SER A 135 -3.01 9.52 -4.24
N ALA A 136 -2.42 8.38 -4.60
CA ALA A 136 -1.41 8.26 -5.64
C ALA A 136 -1.90 7.38 -6.80
N PRO A 137 -1.31 7.51 -8.00
CA PRO A 137 -1.60 6.60 -9.11
C PRO A 137 -0.92 5.23 -8.88
N VAL A 138 -1.38 4.50 -7.86
CA VAL A 138 -0.93 3.17 -7.47
C VAL A 138 -2.16 2.26 -7.39
N LEU A 139 -2.03 1.03 -7.86
CA LEU A 139 -3.06 0.00 -7.72
C LEU A 139 -2.83 -0.76 -6.40
N ASP A 140 -3.22 -0.17 -5.27
CA ASP A 140 -2.92 -0.68 -3.93
C ASP A 140 -3.35 -2.15 -3.75
N LYS A 141 -4.55 -2.50 -4.21
CA LYS A 141 -5.07 -3.87 -4.10
C LYS A 141 -4.30 -4.87 -4.95
N ALA A 142 -3.88 -4.49 -6.16
CA ALA A 142 -3.08 -5.35 -7.02
C ALA A 142 -1.71 -5.63 -6.39
N TRP A 143 -1.09 -4.62 -5.80
CA TRP A 143 0.16 -4.79 -5.06
C TRP A 143 -0.01 -5.63 -3.80
N ALA A 144 -1.12 -5.47 -3.07
CA ALA A 144 -1.45 -6.32 -1.94
C ALA A 144 -1.60 -7.79 -2.36
N ALA A 145 -2.34 -8.05 -3.44
CA ALA A 145 -2.48 -9.40 -4.00
C ALA A 145 -1.13 -9.98 -4.43
N LYS A 146 -0.31 -9.21 -5.15
CA LYS A 146 1.03 -9.63 -5.60
C LYS A 146 1.98 -9.94 -4.44
N SER A 147 1.81 -9.28 -3.30
CA SER A 147 2.60 -9.52 -2.10
C SER A 147 2.05 -10.63 -1.18
N GLY A 148 1.00 -11.31 -1.60
CA GLY A 148 0.38 -12.42 -0.86
C GLY A 148 -0.56 -11.99 0.27
N LEU A 149 -0.96 -10.73 0.33
CA LEU A 149 -1.92 -10.25 1.34
C LEU A 149 -3.39 -10.50 0.94
N GLY A 150 -3.62 -10.84 -0.33
CA GLY A 150 -4.95 -11.07 -0.86
C GLY A 150 -5.69 -9.78 -1.19
N TRP A 151 -6.97 -9.96 -1.40
CA TRP A 151 -7.93 -8.92 -1.76
C TRP A 151 -8.72 -8.50 -0.54
#